data_bab39431be62ad5e2eb97d9a4018aabf
#
_entry.id   bab39431be62ad5e2eb97d9a4018aabf
#
_cell.length_a   1.000
_cell.length_b   1.000
_cell.length_c   1.000
_cell.angle_alpha   90.00
_cell.angle_beta   90.00
_cell.angle_gamma   90.00
#
_symmetry.space_group_name_H-M   'P 1'
#
loop_
_entity.id
_entity.type
_entity.pdbx_description
1 polymer ?
#
loop_
_entity_poly.entity_id
_entity_poly.type
_entity_poly.pdbx_seq_one_letter_code
_entity_poly.pdbx_strand_id
1 'polypeptide(L)'
;MQDYPNAQWREDGPASLWRVPVEATMTLSPARSVALVTGGSRGIGAAISRRLAADGHAVAINYAGRRDDAEALAAELNAAGAQAIALQADVSDPPAVRQLFDAIEARFGGIDVVVNSAGVLQLAALADCDDALFDRVIGINLKGAFNVLRESARRVRDGGRLITLSTSVVGIRLENYSVYAASKAAVETMGAILSKELRGRNITVNAVAPGPTATDLFLDGKSPELIERLAKMNPLERLGTPDDIAGAVGFLAGADGGWINGQVLRANGGMV
;
A
#
# COMPACT_ATOMS: atom_id res chain seq x y z
N MET A 1 12.11 -10.41 42.34
CA MET A 1 13.04 -9.28 42.25
C MET A 1 14.40 -9.86 41.88
N GLN A 2 14.75 -9.79 40.62
CA GLN A 2 16.07 -10.20 40.14
C GLN A 2 16.86 -8.93 39.82
N ASP A 3 17.98 -8.78 40.50
CA ASP A 3 18.87 -7.62 40.37
C ASP A 3 19.53 -7.64 39.01
N TYR A 4 19.34 -6.57 38.23
CA TYR A 4 20.15 -6.29 37.05
C TYR A 4 21.44 -5.57 37.48
N PRO A 5 22.62 -6.07 37.14
CA PRO A 5 23.88 -5.36 37.46
C PRO A 5 23.97 -4.08 36.64
N ASN A 6 24.34 -2.98 37.32
CA ASN A 6 24.63 -1.68 36.75
C ASN A 6 25.70 -1.78 35.66
N ALA A 7 25.29 -1.58 34.41
CA ALA A 7 26.24 -1.39 33.30
C ALA A 7 26.82 0.03 33.42
N GLN A 8 28.05 0.11 33.90
CA GLN A 8 28.85 1.35 33.79
C GLN A 8 29.30 1.53 32.34
N TRP A 9 28.75 2.55 31.68
CA TRP A 9 29.21 2.96 30.36
C TRP A 9 30.60 3.56 30.49
N ARG A 10 31.63 2.89 29.94
CA ARG A 10 32.98 3.46 29.79
C ARG A 10 32.99 4.25 28.48
N GLU A 11 33.32 5.53 28.58
CA GLU A 11 33.43 6.46 27.45
C GLU A 11 34.70 6.29 26.60
N ASP A 12 35.58 5.34 26.91
CA ASP A 12 36.89 5.18 26.28
C ASP A 12 36.98 3.85 25.50
N GLY A 13 36.17 3.68 24.45
CA GLY A 13 36.32 2.59 23.49
C GLY A 13 36.79 3.13 22.12
N PRO A 14 37.79 2.51 21.46
CA PRO A 14 38.26 3.01 20.18
C PRO A 14 37.15 2.96 19.11
N ALA A 15 37.02 4.05 18.34
CA ALA A 15 36.04 4.25 17.26
C ALA A 15 36.10 3.23 16.09
N SER A 16 36.71 2.07 16.30
CA SER A 16 36.96 1.05 15.27
C SER A 16 35.95 -0.10 15.23
N LEU A 17 34.98 -0.16 16.15
CA LEU A 17 34.06 -1.32 16.23
C LEU A 17 32.78 -1.20 15.40
N TRP A 18 32.56 -0.09 14.70
CA TRP A 18 31.37 0.12 13.88
C TRP A 18 31.65 0.28 12.37
N ARG A 19 32.84 -0.14 11.91
CA ARG A 19 33.04 -0.29 10.49
C ARG A 19 32.42 -1.61 10.05
N VAL A 20 31.15 -1.57 9.67
CA VAL A 20 30.56 -2.57 8.77
C VAL A 20 31.44 -2.52 7.50
N PRO A 21 32.04 -3.62 7.05
CA PRO A 21 32.77 -3.62 5.79
C PRO A 21 31.83 -3.20 4.66
N VAL A 22 32.09 -2.05 4.06
CA VAL A 22 31.48 -1.67 2.79
C VAL A 22 32.28 -2.42 1.71
N GLU A 23 32.15 -3.74 1.69
CA GLU A 23 32.66 -4.55 0.61
C GLU A 23 31.54 -5.46 0.09
N ALA A 24 31.04 -5.05 -1.01
CA ALA A 24 30.67 -5.78 -2.21
C ALA A 24 29.66 -4.94 -3.00
N THR A 25 30.13 -3.88 -3.58
CA THR A 25 29.45 -3.33 -4.75
C THR A 25 29.69 -4.32 -5.90
N MET A 26 28.93 -5.40 -5.89
CA MET A 26 28.69 -6.11 -7.16
C MET A 26 27.82 -5.16 -7.98
N THR A 27 28.42 -4.50 -8.93
CA THR A 27 27.75 -3.82 -10.05
C THR A 27 27.11 -4.89 -10.96
N LEU A 28 26.09 -5.55 -10.46
CA LEU A 28 25.03 -6.06 -11.31
C LEU A 28 24.31 -4.79 -11.80
N SER A 29 24.19 -4.61 -13.10
CA SER A 29 23.20 -3.69 -13.65
C SER A 29 21.90 -3.99 -12.92
N PRO A 30 21.35 -3.08 -12.11
CA PRO A 30 20.27 -3.46 -11.22
C PRO A 30 19.12 -3.91 -12.09
N ALA A 31 18.77 -5.19 -12.01
CA ALA A 31 17.49 -5.64 -12.53
C ALA A 31 16.47 -4.68 -11.91
N ARG A 32 15.76 -3.90 -12.77
CA ARG A 32 14.82 -2.88 -12.28
C ARG A 32 13.89 -3.55 -11.28
N SER A 33 13.77 -2.97 -10.10
CA SER A 33 12.79 -3.42 -9.12
C SER A 33 11.39 -3.35 -9.74
N VAL A 34 10.55 -4.33 -9.47
CA VAL A 34 9.23 -4.50 -10.08
C VAL A 34 8.15 -4.24 -9.05
N ALA A 35 7.23 -3.34 -9.36
CA ALA A 35 6.12 -2.99 -8.50
C ALA A 35 4.77 -3.39 -9.13
N LEU A 36 3.92 -4.05 -8.34
CA LEU A 36 2.51 -4.26 -8.64
C LEU A 36 1.66 -3.26 -7.84
N VAL A 37 0.77 -2.52 -8.51
CA VAL A 37 -0.23 -1.67 -7.87
C VAL A 37 -1.62 -2.16 -8.24
N THR A 38 -2.35 -2.77 -7.29
CA THR A 38 -3.74 -3.14 -7.53
C THR A 38 -4.66 -1.92 -7.43
N GLY A 39 -5.67 -1.85 -8.32
CA GLY A 39 -6.46 -0.63 -8.44
C GLY A 39 -5.63 0.59 -8.86
N GLY A 40 -4.54 0.35 -9.63
CA GLY A 40 -3.52 1.33 -9.98
C GLY A 40 -3.90 2.34 -11.07
N SER A 41 -5.12 2.27 -11.65
CA SER A 41 -5.48 3.05 -12.83
C SER A 41 -6.00 4.46 -12.54
N ARG A 42 -6.41 4.77 -11.31
CA ARG A 42 -7.01 6.07 -10.96
C ARG A 42 -6.73 6.47 -9.51
N GLY A 43 -7.03 7.74 -9.18
CA GLY A 43 -6.98 8.26 -7.82
C GLY A 43 -5.64 8.00 -7.13
N ILE A 44 -5.68 7.51 -5.90
CA ILE A 44 -4.48 7.19 -5.11
C ILE A 44 -3.62 6.14 -5.81
N GLY A 45 -4.24 5.09 -6.38
CA GLY A 45 -3.50 4.03 -7.07
C GLY A 45 -2.69 4.55 -8.27
N ALA A 46 -3.26 5.46 -9.07
CA ALA A 46 -2.54 6.08 -10.20
C ALA A 46 -1.37 6.97 -9.73
N ALA A 47 -1.57 7.75 -8.67
CA ALA A 47 -0.49 8.56 -8.09
C ALA A 47 0.65 7.67 -7.54
N ILE A 48 0.31 6.55 -6.90
CA ILE A 48 1.28 5.55 -6.45
C ILE A 48 2.02 4.93 -7.65
N SER A 49 1.31 4.58 -8.73
CA SER A 49 1.94 4.02 -9.95
C SER A 49 2.93 5.01 -10.56
N ARG A 50 2.57 6.31 -10.67
CA ARG A 50 3.48 7.38 -11.12
C ARG A 50 4.69 7.53 -10.21
N ARG A 51 4.47 7.55 -8.91
CA ARG A 51 5.54 7.69 -7.93
C ARG A 51 6.53 6.54 -8.00
N LEU A 52 6.09 5.30 -8.01
CA LEU A 52 6.98 4.14 -8.11
C LEU A 52 7.71 4.08 -9.45
N ALA A 53 7.08 4.49 -10.55
CA ALA A 53 7.76 4.64 -11.84
C ALA A 53 8.87 5.71 -11.80
N ALA A 54 8.60 6.86 -11.18
CA ALA A 54 9.59 7.94 -10.98
C ALA A 54 10.74 7.50 -10.05
N ASP A 55 10.47 6.63 -9.07
CA ASP A 55 11.47 6.03 -8.19
C ASP A 55 12.27 4.90 -8.89
N GLY A 56 12.01 4.62 -10.19
CA GLY A 56 12.78 3.71 -11.03
C GLY A 56 12.25 2.27 -11.11
N HIS A 57 11.09 1.98 -10.52
CA HIS A 57 10.47 0.65 -10.64
C HIS A 57 9.88 0.43 -12.04
N ALA A 58 9.90 -0.83 -12.51
CA ALA A 58 8.96 -1.29 -13.52
C ALA A 58 7.58 -1.49 -12.86
N VAL A 59 6.50 -1.00 -13.46
CA VAL A 59 5.19 -0.95 -12.81
C VAL A 59 4.15 -1.78 -13.56
N ALA A 60 3.55 -2.73 -12.87
CA ALA A 60 2.35 -3.43 -13.28
C ALA A 60 1.12 -2.73 -12.68
N ILE A 61 0.31 -2.11 -13.53
CA ILE A 61 -0.90 -1.39 -13.17
C ILE A 61 -2.07 -2.37 -13.28
N ASN A 62 -2.57 -2.87 -12.15
CA ASN A 62 -3.76 -3.71 -12.17
C ASN A 62 -5.03 -2.87 -12.14
N TYR A 63 -6.02 -3.31 -12.91
CA TYR A 63 -7.37 -2.76 -12.96
C TYR A 63 -8.41 -3.88 -13.08
N ALA A 64 -9.66 -3.63 -12.68
CA ALA A 64 -10.79 -4.55 -12.88
C ALA A 64 -11.64 -4.16 -14.09
N GLY A 65 -12.16 -2.94 -14.14
CA GLY A 65 -13.11 -2.52 -15.17
C GLY A 65 -12.69 -1.31 -16.03
N ARG A 66 -11.68 -0.54 -15.63
CA ARG A 66 -11.26 0.69 -16.33
C ARG A 66 -10.01 0.47 -17.16
N ARG A 67 -10.20 -0.20 -18.30
CA ARG A 67 -9.11 -0.53 -19.23
C ARG A 67 -8.42 0.71 -19.77
N ASP A 68 -9.20 1.66 -20.31
CA ASP A 68 -8.67 2.84 -21.00
C ASP A 68 -7.83 3.70 -20.06
N ASP A 69 -8.27 3.90 -18.82
CA ASP A 69 -7.52 4.64 -17.80
C ASP A 69 -6.17 3.95 -17.49
N ALA A 70 -6.17 2.63 -17.39
CA ALA A 70 -4.98 1.86 -17.08
C ALA A 70 -3.98 1.84 -18.24
N GLU A 71 -4.46 1.65 -19.47
CA GLU A 71 -3.65 1.66 -20.68
C GLU A 71 -3.08 3.06 -20.96
N ALA A 72 -3.88 4.12 -20.77
CA ALA A 72 -3.42 5.50 -20.88
C ALA A 72 -2.32 5.82 -19.86
N LEU A 73 -2.48 5.41 -18.61
CA LEU A 73 -1.45 5.59 -17.58
C LEU A 73 -0.17 4.80 -17.92
N ALA A 74 -0.30 3.56 -18.39
CA ALA A 74 0.87 2.78 -18.80
C ALA A 74 1.61 3.44 -19.96
N ALA A 75 0.87 3.98 -20.95
CA ALA A 75 1.45 4.71 -22.08
C ALA A 75 2.16 6.00 -21.61
N GLU A 76 1.55 6.76 -20.69
CA GLU A 76 2.14 7.96 -20.06
C GLU A 76 3.49 7.63 -19.42
N LEU A 77 3.52 6.58 -18.57
CA LEU A 77 4.73 6.18 -17.85
C LEU A 77 5.83 5.69 -18.81
N ASN A 78 5.44 4.93 -19.83
CA ASN A 78 6.39 4.47 -20.85
C ASN A 78 6.96 5.64 -21.68
N ALA A 79 6.15 6.64 -22.02
CA ALA A 79 6.61 7.85 -22.71
C ALA A 79 7.59 8.66 -21.84
N ALA A 80 7.46 8.61 -20.52
CA ALA A 80 8.38 9.21 -19.56
C ALA A 80 9.66 8.36 -19.31
N GLY A 81 9.84 7.23 -20.02
CA GLY A 81 11.03 6.38 -19.93
C GLY A 81 10.97 5.29 -18.85
N ALA A 82 9.86 5.13 -18.19
CA ALA A 82 9.62 3.99 -17.29
C ALA A 82 9.28 2.71 -18.08
N GLN A 83 9.09 1.60 -17.37
CA GLN A 83 8.51 0.38 -17.93
C GLN A 83 7.19 0.11 -17.22
N ALA A 84 6.07 0.22 -17.91
CA ALA A 84 4.77 0.02 -17.34
C ALA A 84 3.89 -0.88 -18.23
N ILE A 85 3.07 -1.72 -17.59
CA ILE A 85 2.04 -2.52 -18.26
C ILE A 85 0.73 -2.41 -17.51
N ALA A 86 -0.39 -2.48 -18.24
CA ALA A 86 -1.72 -2.56 -17.68
C ALA A 86 -2.21 -4.01 -17.71
N LEU A 87 -2.67 -4.54 -16.57
CA LEU A 87 -3.12 -5.93 -16.43
C LEU A 87 -4.50 -5.98 -15.79
N GLN A 88 -5.44 -6.64 -16.46
CA GLN A 88 -6.80 -6.82 -15.95
C GLN A 88 -6.87 -8.01 -14.99
N ALA A 89 -7.35 -7.78 -13.78
CA ALA A 89 -7.73 -8.84 -12.85
C ALA A 89 -8.67 -8.28 -11.78
N ASP A 90 -9.72 -9.02 -11.46
CA ASP A 90 -10.53 -8.77 -10.27
C ASP A 90 -9.82 -9.41 -9.07
N VAL A 91 -9.44 -8.59 -8.08
CA VAL A 91 -8.75 -9.07 -6.88
C VAL A 91 -9.60 -10.01 -6.03
N SER A 92 -10.94 -9.96 -6.15
CA SER A 92 -11.85 -10.85 -5.44
C SER A 92 -11.85 -12.27 -6.01
N ASP A 93 -11.33 -12.47 -7.24
CA ASP A 93 -11.18 -13.76 -7.91
C ASP A 93 -9.78 -14.35 -7.73
N PRO A 94 -9.61 -15.44 -6.94
CA PRO A 94 -8.30 -16.02 -6.69
C PRO A 94 -7.56 -16.54 -7.94
N PRO A 95 -8.21 -17.18 -8.94
CA PRO A 95 -7.59 -17.49 -10.23
C PRO A 95 -7.03 -16.28 -10.96
N ALA A 96 -7.81 -15.17 -11.06
CA ALA A 96 -7.38 -13.96 -11.73
C ALA A 96 -6.16 -13.33 -11.06
N VAL A 97 -6.09 -13.35 -9.71
CA VAL A 97 -4.92 -12.85 -8.97
C VAL A 97 -3.69 -13.72 -9.26
N ARG A 98 -3.80 -15.05 -9.30
CA ARG A 98 -2.66 -15.91 -9.69
C ARG A 98 -2.15 -15.59 -11.08
N GLN A 99 -3.06 -15.49 -12.07
CA GLN A 99 -2.70 -15.14 -13.45
C GLN A 99 -2.06 -13.74 -13.55
N LEU A 100 -2.51 -12.78 -12.72
CA LEU A 100 -1.89 -11.47 -12.63
C LEU A 100 -0.42 -11.58 -12.23
N PHE A 101 -0.10 -12.34 -11.19
CA PHE A 101 1.28 -12.56 -10.74
C PHE A 101 2.09 -13.32 -11.79
N ASP A 102 1.52 -14.35 -12.43
CA ASP A 102 2.18 -15.11 -13.51
C ASP A 102 2.56 -14.18 -14.68
N ALA A 103 1.68 -13.28 -15.07
CA ALA A 103 1.91 -12.33 -16.16
C ALA A 103 3.03 -11.33 -15.82
N ILE A 104 3.08 -10.86 -14.56
CA ILE A 104 4.14 -9.93 -14.10
C ILE A 104 5.49 -10.65 -14.09
N GLU A 105 5.56 -11.86 -13.56
CA GLU A 105 6.81 -12.65 -13.52
C GLU A 105 7.30 -13.00 -14.93
N ALA A 106 6.39 -13.39 -15.83
CA ALA A 106 6.73 -13.64 -17.22
C ALA A 106 7.28 -12.39 -17.94
N ARG A 107 6.75 -11.20 -17.61
CA ARG A 107 7.12 -9.93 -18.26
C ARG A 107 8.39 -9.31 -17.69
N PHE A 108 8.56 -9.36 -16.36
CA PHE A 108 9.61 -8.62 -15.64
C PHE A 108 10.55 -9.53 -14.83
N GLY A 109 10.31 -10.83 -14.78
CA GLY A 109 11.16 -11.81 -14.12
C GLY A 109 10.95 -11.93 -12.61
N GLY A 110 10.02 -11.18 -12.00
CA GLY A 110 9.68 -11.28 -10.56
C GLY A 110 9.01 -10.01 -10.04
N ILE A 111 8.76 -9.96 -8.73
CA ILE A 111 8.05 -8.86 -8.06
C ILE A 111 8.79 -8.50 -6.78
N ASP A 112 9.02 -7.21 -6.55
CA ASP A 112 9.73 -6.69 -5.37
C ASP A 112 8.83 -5.86 -4.47
N VAL A 113 7.89 -5.10 -5.06
CA VAL A 113 6.95 -4.24 -4.33
C VAL A 113 5.52 -4.60 -4.71
N VAL A 114 4.66 -4.78 -3.72
CA VAL A 114 3.22 -4.93 -3.96
C VAL A 114 2.47 -3.90 -3.15
N VAL A 115 1.69 -3.07 -3.87
CA VAL A 115 0.79 -2.10 -3.25
C VAL A 115 -0.65 -2.56 -3.50
N ASN A 116 -1.31 -3.04 -2.43
CA ASN A 116 -2.72 -3.40 -2.48
C ASN A 116 -3.58 -2.16 -2.26
N SER A 117 -3.93 -1.46 -3.35
CA SER A 117 -4.75 -0.25 -3.36
C SER A 117 -6.17 -0.49 -3.87
N ALA A 118 -6.47 -1.66 -4.43
CA ALA A 118 -7.82 -2.00 -4.86
C ALA A 118 -8.81 -1.97 -3.69
N GLY A 119 -9.94 -1.28 -3.90
CA GLY A 119 -10.97 -1.18 -2.88
C GLY A 119 -12.18 -0.38 -3.37
N VAL A 120 -13.29 -0.57 -2.67
CA VAL A 120 -14.54 0.17 -2.87
C VAL A 120 -14.97 0.80 -1.56
N LEU A 121 -15.69 1.91 -1.67
CA LEU A 121 -16.33 2.61 -0.56
C LEU A 121 -17.83 2.64 -0.84
N GLN A 122 -18.58 1.90 -0.04
CA GLN A 122 -20.04 2.00 0.02
C GLN A 122 -20.44 2.15 1.48
N LEU A 123 -21.35 3.05 1.74
CA LEU A 123 -21.73 3.48 3.08
C LEU A 123 -23.20 3.19 3.33
N ALA A 124 -23.49 2.63 4.48
CA ALA A 124 -24.85 2.45 5.01
C ALA A 124 -24.81 2.40 6.53
N ALA A 125 -25.87 2.81 7.21
CA ALA A 125 -26.06 2.46 8.59
C ALA A 125 -26.09 0.92 8.73
N LEU A 126 -25.58 0.37 9.81
CA LEU A 126 -25.44 -1.09 9.93
C LEU A 126 -26.80 -1.83 9.81
N ALA A 127 -27.86 -1.20 10.32
CA ALA A 127 -29.22 -1.76 10.22
C ALA A 127 -29.79 -1.75 8.80
N ASP A 128 -29.31 -0.86 7.94
CA ASP A 128 -29.76 -0.68 6.54
C ASP A 128 -28.80 -1.30 5.52
N CYS A 129 -27.72 -1.92 6.00
CA CYS A 129 -26.74 -2.57 5.16
C CYS A 129 -27.30 -3.92 4.68
N ASP A 130 -27.57 -4.04 3.39
CA ASP A 130 -28.00 -5.31 2.79
C ASP A 130 -26.81 -6.26 2.52
N ASP A 131 -27.13 -7.53 2.29
CA ASP A 131 -26.13 -8.58 2.05
C ASP A 131 -25.31 -8.27 0.78
N ALA A 132 -25.89 -7.66 -0.25
CA ALA A 132 -25.20 -7.34 -1.48
C ALA A 132 -24.11 -6.27 -1.28
N LEU A 133 -24.38 -5.24 -0.49
CA LEU A 133 -23.39 -4.24 -0.09
C LEU A 133 -22.29 -4.89 0.76
N PHE A 134 -22.69 -5.69 1.75
CA PHE A 134 -21.75 -6.40 2.61
C PHE A 134 -20.82 -7.30 1.79
N ASP A 135 -21.38 -8.19 0.96
CA ASP A 135 -20.61 -9.13 0.15
C ASP A 135 -19.66 -8.43 -0.83
N ARG A 136 -20.12 -7.33 -1.43
CA ARG A 136 -19.30 -6.54 -2.36
C ARG A 136 -18.10 -5.90 -1.63
N VAL A 137 -18.33 -5.25 -0.49
CA VAL A 137 -17.26 -4.58 0.26
C VAL A 137 -16.28 -5.61 0.83
N ILE A 138 -16.76 -6.67 1.44
CA ILE A 138 -15.93 -7.74 1.99
C ILE A 138 -15.21 -8.49 0.87
N GLY A 139 -15.90 -8.79 -0.22
CA GLY A 139 -15.33 -9.49 -1.38
C GLY A 139 -14.13 -8.76 -1.97
N ILE A 140 -14.24 -7.46 -2.18
CA ILE A 140 -13.15 -6.66 -2.79
C ILE A 140 -12.12 -6.25 -1.74
N ASN A 141 -12.54 -5.60 -0.63
CA ASN A 141 -11.61 -4.97 0.29
C ASN A 141 -10.88 -5.97 1.19
N LEU A 142 -11.55 -7.05 1.61
CA LEU A 142 -10.96 -8.03 2.54
C LEU A 142 -10.49 -9.29 1.80
N LYS A 143 -11.38 -9.99 1.10
CA LYS A 143 -11.00 -11.19 0.35
C LYS A 143 -10.03 -10.88 -0.78
N GLY A 144 -10.21 -9.75 -1.48
CA GLY A 144 -9.27 -9.29 -2.49
C GLY A 144 -7.89 -9.00 -1.91
N ALA A 145 -7.82 -8.27 -0.80
CA ALA A 145 -6.56 -8.04 -0.09
C ALA A 145 -5.91 -9.36 0.37
N PHE A 146 -6.69 -10.30 0.92
CA PHE A 146 -6.19 -11.62 1.28
C PHE A 146 -5.61 -12.36 0.08
N ASN A 147 -6.26 -12.37 -1.07
CA ASN A 147 -5.76 -13.03 -2.27
C ASN A 147 -4.42 -12.43 -2.72
N VAL A 148 -4.33 -11.10 -2.76
CA VAL A 148 -3.10 -10.39 -3.15
C VAL A 148 -1.98 -10.65 -2.14
N LEU A 149 -2.22 -10.50 -0.84
CA LEU A 149 -1.22 -10.74 0.21
C LEU A 149 -0.74 -12.19 0.22
N ARG A 150 -1.64 -13.16 0.00
CA ARG A 150 -1.29 -14.58 -0.07
C ARG A 150 -0.35 -14.89 -1.23
N GLU A 151 -0.63 -14.38 -2.44
CA GLU A 151 0.28 -14.57 -3.58
C GLU A 151 1.58 -13.78 -3.37
N SER A 152 1.52 -12.59 -2.79
CA SER A 152 2.72 -11.81 -2.42
C SER A 152 3.62 -12.55 -1.45
N ALA A 153 3.06 -13.17 -0.40
CA ALA A 153 3.82 -13.94 0.58
C ALA A 153 4.61 -15.10 -0.06
N ARG A 154 4.07 -15.69 -1.13
CA ARG A 154 4.68 -16.81 -1.84
C ARG A 154 5.73 -16.40 -2.85
N ARG A 155 5.56 -15.23 -3.49
CA ARG A 155 6.18 -14.92 -4.78
C ARG A 155 7.03 -13.64 -4.79
N VAL A 156 6.82 -12.73 -3.84
CA VAL A 156 7.65 -11.51 -3.73
C VAL A 156 9.06 -11.92 -3.34
N ARG A 157 10.06 -11.32 -4.00
CA ARG A 157 11.47 -11.58 -3.74
C ARG A 157 11.86 -11.18 -2.33
N ASP A 158 12.90 -11.81 -1.79
CA ASP A 158 13.47 -11.43 -0.51
C ASP A 158 14.00 -9.99 -0.55
N GLY A 159 13.79 -9.26 0.53
CA GLY A 159 14.03 -7.81 0.55
C GLY A 159 12.86 -6.96 0.05
N GLY A 160 11.75 -7.59 -0.34
CA GLY A 160 10.59 -6.92 -0.91
C GLY A 160 9.77 -6.07 0.06
N ARG A 161 8.74 -5.40 -0.48
CA ARG A 161 7.86 -4.48 0.25
C ARG A 161 6.40 -4.78 -0.05
N LEU A 162 5.61 -5.05 0.97
CA LEU A 162 4.16 -5.21 0.87
C LEU A 162 3.48 -4.04 1.57
N ILE A 163 2.65 -3.31 0.86
CA ILE A 163 1.98 -2.12 1.36
C ILE A 163 0.49 -2.23 1.07
N THR A 164 -0.36 -2.10 2.10
CA THR A 164 -1.81 -2.13 1.93
C THR A 164 -2.41 -0.75 2.20
N LEU A 165 -3.43 -0.37 1.42
CA LEU A 165 -4.20 0.84 1.69
C LEU A 165 -5.32 0.52 2.69
N SER A 166 -5.20 1.09 3.89
CA SER A 166 -6.23 1.14 4.91
C SER A 166 -7.00 2.47 4.85
N THR A 167 -7.42 3.01 5.97
CA THR A 167 -8.14 4.27 6.11
C THR A 167 -8.06 4.80 7.54
N SER A 168 -8.01 6.11 7.72
CA SER A 168 -8.10 6.75 9.04
C SER A 168 -9.45 6.52 9.73
N VAL A 169 -10.49 6.11 8.97
CA VAL A 169 -11.81 5.80 9.52
C VAL A 169 -11.76 4.65 10.55
N VAL A 170 -10.81 3.74 10.45
CA VAL A 170 -10.57 2.69 11.46
C VAL A 170 -10.33 3.30 12.86
N GLY A 171 -9.62 4.43 12.93
CA GLY A 171 -9.40 5.15 14.19
C GLY A 171 -10.55 6.10 14.57
N ILE A 172 -11.11 6.82 13.60
CA ILE A 172 -12.15 7.85 13.83
C ILE A 172 -13.51 7.23 14.15
N ARG A 173 -13.88 6.11 13.49
CA ARG A 173 -15.13 5.36 13.70
C ARG A 173 -16.38 6.18 13.37
N LEU A 174 -16.45 6.67 12.14
CA LEU A 174 -17.59 7.46 11.64
C LEU A 174 -18.84 6.58 11.46
N GLU A 175 -20.01 7.20 11.66
CA GLU A 175 -21.31 6.59 11.36
C GLU A 175 -21.39 6.18 9.88
N ASN A 176 -22.14 5.13 9.59
CA ASN A 176 -22.34 4.52 8.25
C ASN A 176 -21.10 3.84 7.64
N TYR A 177 -19.95 3.83 8.32
CA TYR A 177 -18.70 3.23 7.81
C TYR A 177 -18.44 1.81 8.34
N SER A 178 -19.39 1.17 9.03
CA SER A 178 -19.17 -0.08 9.80
C SER A 178 -18.51 -1.18 8.97
N VAL A 179 -19.11 -1.60 7.84
CA VAL A 179 -18.61 -2.70 7.01
C VAL A 179 -17.28 -2.31 6.34
N TYR A 180 -17.20 -1.08 5.82
CA TYR A 180 -15.96 -0.57 5.22
C TYR A 180 -14.81 -0.54 6.22
N ALA A 181 -15.01 0.09 7.40
CA ALA A 181 -13.98 0.18 8.42
C ALA A 181 -13.56 -1.20 8.95
N ALA A 182 -14.53 -2.12 9.15
CA ALA A 182 -14.24 -3.50 9.55
C ALA A 182 -13.35 -4.21 8.52
N SER A 183 -13.66 -4.07 7.22
CA SER A 183 -12.84 -4.66 6.15
C SER A 183 -11.40 -4.15 6.19
N LYS A 184 -11.20 -2.85 6.43
CA LYS A 184 -9.86 -2.22 6.49
C LYS A 184 -9.10 -2.55 7.77
N ALA A 185 -9.77 -2.62 8.93
CA ALA A 185 -9.17 -3.07 10.19
C ALA A 185 -8.68 -4.52 10.09
N ALA A 186 -9.44 -5.40 9.43
CA ALA A 186 -9.03 -6.76 9.17
C ALA A 186 -7.76 -6.84 8.29
N VAL A 187 -7.63 -5.97 7.27
CA VAL A 187 -6.44 -5.89 6.41
C VAL A 187 -5.22 -5.41 7.21
N GLU A 188 -5.36 -4.44 8.11
CA GLU A 188 -4.29 -4.00 9.01
C GLU A 188 -3.78 -5.17 9.86
N THR A 189 -4.71 -5.92 10.47
CA THR A 189 -4.37 -7.08 11.30
C THR A 189 -3.67 -8.18 10.50
N MET A 190 -4.18 -8.51 9.29
CA MET A 190 -3.53 -9.49 8.42
C MET A 190 -2.11 -9.07 8.06
N GLY A 191 -1.89 -7.81 7.68
CA GLY A 191 -0.58 -7.29 7.36
C GLY A 191 0.40 -7.37 8.53
N ALA A 192 -0.05 -6.98 9.72
CA ALA A 192 0.77 -7.04 10.94
C ALA A 192 1.17 -8.48 11.33
N ILE A 193 0.31 -9.46 11.09
CA ILE A 193 0.63 -10.88 11.30
C ILE A 193 1.58 -11.37 10.21
N LEU A 194 1.28 -11.10 8.93
CA LEU A 194 2.10 -11.49 7.80
C LEU A 194 3.55 -10.98 7.91
N SER A 195 3.75 -9.77 8.47
CA SER A 195 5.09 -9.25 8.71
C SER A 195 5.97 -10.14 9.59
N LYS A 196 5.35 -10.91 10.49
CA LYS A 196 6.03 -11.87 11.38
C LYS A 196 6.23 -13.23 10.71
N GLU A 197 5.27 -13.64 9.87
CA GLU A 197 5.33 -14.91 9.12
C GLU A 197 6.42 -14.88 8.05
N LEU A 198 6.76 -13.71 7.50
CA LEU A 198 7.82 -13.53 6.51
C LEU A 198 9.22 -13.34 7.13
N ARG A 199 9.39 -13.71 8.40
CA ARG A 199 10.69 -13.68 9.11
C ARG A 199 11.79 -14.35 8.29
N GLY A 200 12.97 -13.73 8.24
CA GLY A 200 14.15 -14.23 7.54
C GLY A 200 14.23 -13.83 6.07
N ARG A 201 13.14 -13.36 5.47
CA ARG A 201 13.08 -12.93 4.07
C ARG A 201 13.39 -11.45 3.84
N ASN A 202 13.62 -10.68 4.89
CA ASN A 202 13.83 -9.23 4.83
C ASN A 202 12.69 -8.47 4.09
N ILE A 203 11.47 -9.02 4.14
CA ILE A 203 10.26 -8.41 3.56
C ILE A 203 9.58 -7.58 4.64
N THR A 204 9.24 -6.33 4.33
CA THR A 204 8.40 -5.52 5.21
C THR A 204 6.95 -5.53 4.74
N VAL A 205 6.03 -5.56 5.70
CA VAL A 205 4.57 -5.51 5.45
C VAL A 205 3.98 -4.39 6.28
N ASN A 206 3.48 -3.34 5.61
CA ASN A 206 2.93 -2.17 6.27
C ASN A 206 1.56 -1.77 5.68
N ALA A 207 0.82 -0.97 6.41
CA ALA A 207 -0.38 -0.32 5.90
C ALA A 207 -0.18 1.19 5.86
N VAL A 208 -0.75 1.86 4.85
CA VAL A 208 -0.94 3.30 4.85
C VAL A 208 -2.43 3.57 5.07
N ALA A 209 -2.75 4.43 6.03
CA ALA A 209 -4.12 4.81 6.37
C ALA A 209 -4.38 6.29 5.99
N PRO A 210 -4.90 6.55 4.77
CA PRO A 210 -5.22 7.89 4.33
C PRO A 210 -6.31 8.55 5.17
N GLY A 211 -6.23 9.88 5.30
CA GLY A 211 -7.34 10.74 5.64
C GLY A 211 -8.24 11.03 4.44
N PRO A 212 -9.20 11.96 4.57
CA PRO A 212 -9.98 12.46 3.45
C PRO A 212 -9.05 12.97 2.35
N THR A 213 -9.09 12.30 1.20
CA THR A 213 -8.18 12.56 0.06
C THR A 213 -9.00 12.93 -1.16
N ALA A 214 -8.63 13.99 -1.86
CA ALA A 214 -9.33 14.54 -3.03
C ALA A 214 -9.20 13.57 -4.22
N THR A 215 -10.10 12.61 -4.28
CA THR A 215 -10.26 11.64 -5.37
C THR A 215 -11.72 11.61 -5.79
N ASP A 216 -12.01 11.18 -7.02
CA ASP A 216 -13.38 11.00 -7.48
C ASP A 216 -14.18 10.11 -6.51
N LEU A 217 -13.57 9.01 -6.05
CA LEU A 217 -14.19 8.08 -5.08
C LEU A 217 -14.61 8.77 -3.79
N PHE A 218 -13.83 9.75 -3.33
CA PHE A 218 -14.15 10.49 -2.09
C PHE A 218 -15.11 11.66 -2.34
N LEU A 219 -14.95 12.37 -3.45
CA LEU A 219 -15.72 13.59 -3.74
C LEU A 219 -17.13 13.29 -4.26
N ASP A 220 -17.30 12.15 -4.94
CA ASP A 220 -18.58 11.78 -5.55
C ASP A 220 -19.72 11.78 -4.53
N GLY A 221 -20.83 12.44 -4.90
CA GLY A 221 -22.04 12.57 -4.11
C GLY A 221 -21.95 13.48 -2.86
N LYS A 222 -20.85 14.23 -2.67
CA LYS A 222 -20.69 15.16 -1.52
C LYS A 222 -20.86 16.60 -1.92
N SER A 223 -21.56 17.38 -1.07
CA SER A 223 -21.69 18.83 -1.27
C SER A 223 -20.38 19.55 -0.94
N PRO A 224 -20.14 20.78 -1.52
CA PRO A 224 -18.98 21.60 -1.20
C PRO A 224 -18.83 21.88 0.31
N GLU A 225 -19.93 22.10 1.01
CA GLU A 225 -19.93 22.40 2.45
C GLU A 225 -19.50 21.18 3.27
N LEU A 226 -19.91 19.98 2.86
CA LEU A 226 -19.46 18.73 3.49
C LEU A 226 -17.98 18.51 3.25
N ILE A 227 -17.50 18.75 2.02
CA ILE A 227 -16.09 18.64 1.65
C ILE A 227 -15.23 19.60 2.50
N GLU A 228 -15.65 20.86 2.63
CA GLU A 228 -14.96 21.86 3.45
C GLU A 228 -14.93 21.45 4.92
N ARG A 229 -16.05 20.96 5.47
CA ARG A 229 -16.11 20.46 6.84
C ARG A 229 -15.15 19.28 7.06
N LEU A 230 -15.10 18.34 6.11
CA LEU A 230 -14.18 17.19 6.19
C LEU A 230 -12.72 17.62 6.06
N ALA A 231 -12.43 18.64 5.23
CA ALA A 231 -11.08 19.21 5.12
C ALA A 231 -10.62 19.82 6.44
N LYS A 232 -11.50 20.48 7.18
CA LYS A 232 -11.20 21.12 8.47
C LYS A 232 -11.14 20.15 9.66
N MET A 233 -11.41 18.86 9.45
CA MET A 233 -11.33 17.86 10.53
C MET A 233 -9.89 17.52 10.93
N ASN A 234 -8.91 17.84 10.12
CA ASN A 234 -7.50 17.62 10.44
C ASN A 234 -6.76 18.97 10.68
N PRO A 235 -5.70 18.97 11.51
CA PRO A 235 -4.96 20.19 11.85
C PRO A 235 -4.33 20.94 10.67
N LEU A 236 -4.14 20.29 9.52
CA LEU A 236 -3.63 20.95 8.31
C LEU A 236 -4.73 21.63 7.49
N GLU A 237 -5.99 21.51 7.89
CA GLU A 237 -7.20 22.17 7.35
C GLU A 237 -7.37 22.04 5.83
N ARG A 238 -6.92 20.93 5.25
CA ARG A 238 -7.07 20.60 3.84
C ARG A 238 -7.37 19.13 3.62
N LEU A 239 -7.95 18.81 2.48
CA LEU A 239 -7.93 17.43 2.01
C LEU A 239 -6.48 17.00 1.69
N GLY A 240 -6.17 15.73 1.91
CA GLY A 240 -5.01 15.13 1.31
C GLY A 240 -5.14 15.09 -0.22
N THR A 241 -4.02 15.08 -0.91
CA THR A 241 -3.95 14.80 -2.34
C THR A 241 -3.55 13.35 -2.57
N PRO A 242 -3.84 12.75 -3.74
CA PRO A 242 -3.29 11.44 -4.09
C PRO A 242 -1.75 11.38 -3.95
N ASP A 243 -1.06 12.48 -4.21
CA ASP A 243 0.40 12.57 -4.10
C ASP A 243 0.90 12.57 -2.65
N ASP A 244 0.14 13.13 -1.69
CA ASP A 244 0.46 13.00 -0.26
C ASP A 244 0.52 11.51 0.15
N ILE A 245 -0.40 10.71 -0.37
CA ILE A 245 -0.46 9.28 -0.08
C ILE A 245 0.62 8.51 -0.86
N ALA A 246 0.84 8.86 -2.11
CA ALA A 246 1.90 8.27 -2.93
C ALA A 246 3.30 8.55 -2.34
N GLY A 247 3.49 9.72 -1.71
CA GLY A 247 4.71 10.05 -0.96
C GLY A 247 4.97 9.08 0.19
N ALA A 248 3.95 8.80 1.00
CA ALA A 248 4.04 7.84 2.11
C ALA A 248 4.32 6.41 1.62
N VAL A 249 3.67 5.98 0.52
CA VAL A 249 3.90 4.67 -0.10
C VAL A 249 5.31 4.58 -0.68
N GLY A 250 5.79 5.60 -1.40
CA GLY A 250 7.14 5.65 -1.96
C GLY A 250 8.22 5.55 -0.87
N PHE A 251 8.03 6.23 0.26
CA PHE A 251 8.91 6.09 1.42
C PHE A 251 8.96 4.64 1.94
N LEU A 252 7.82 3.99 2.15
CA LEU A 252 7.76 2.60 2.62
C LEU A 252 8.29 1.60 1.59
N ALA A 253 8.17 1.89 0.31
CA ALA A 253 8.68 1.07 -0.79
C ALA A 253 10.19 1.21 -0.96
N GLY A 254 10.76 2.34 -0.58
CA GLY A 254 12.17 2.67 -0.72
C GLY A 254 13.07 2.08 0.38
N ALA A 255 14.36 2.42 0.28
CA ALA A 255 15.38 1.98 1.23
C ALA A 255 15.12 2.52 2.65
N ASP A 256 14.65 3.77 2.76
CA ASP A 256 14.40 4.44 4.04
C ASP A 256 13.27 3.79 4.85
N GLY A 257 12.33 3.10 4.17
CA GLY A 257 11.28 2.30 4.80
C GLY A 257 11.73 0.92 5.31
N GLY A 258 12.99 0.54 5.08
CA GLY A 258 13.49 -0.81 5.32
C GLY A 258 13.46 -1.30 6.77
N TRP A 259 13.38 -0.39 7.75
CA TRP A 259 13.27 -0.74 9.18
C TRP A 259 11.85 -0.58 9.73
N ILE A 260 10.87 -0.20 8.88
CA ILE A 260 9.47 -0.08 9.25
C ILE A 260 8.75 -1.34 8.83
N ASN A 261 8.25 -2.11 9.80
CA ASN A 261 7.59 -3.39 9.54
C ASN A 261 6.42 -3.62 10.51
N GLY A 262 5.30 -4.13 9.99
CA GLY A 262 4.10 -4.41 10.76
C GLY A 262 3.35 -3.17 11.24
N GLN A 263 3.58 -1.99 10.62
CA GLN A 263 3.04 -0.72 11.08
C GLN A 263 1.86 -0.23 10.22
N VAL A 264 1.04 0.61 10.83
CA VAL A 264 0.02 1.41 10.15
C VAL A 264 0.46 2.87 10.15
N LEU A 265 0.93 3.35 8.99
CA LEU A 265 1.32 4.74 8.80
C LEU A 265 0.09 5.58 8.45
N ARG A 266 -0.33 6.47 9.34
CA ARG A 266 -1.45 7.35 9.12
C ARG A 266 -1.03 8.60 8.34
N ALA A 267 -1.46 8.69 7.08
CA ALA A 267 -1.23 9.83 6.20
C ALA A 267 -2.52 10.67 6.11
N ASN A 268 -2.83 11.46 7.15
CA ASN A 268 -4.15 12.04 7.35
C ASN A 268 -4.15 13.50 7.88
N GLY A 269 -3.02 14.17 7.86
CA GLY A 269 -2.90 15.54 8.34
C GLY A 269 -3.07 15.71 9.85
N GLY A 270 -2.91 14.64 10.62
CA GLY A 270 -3.05 14.65 12.09
C GLY A 270 -4.48 14.43 12.59
N MET A 271 -5.36 13.84 11.76
CA MET A 271 -6.77 13.64 12.07
C MET A 271 -7.00 12.62 13.20
N VAL A 272 -6.16 11.60 13.30
CA VAL A 272 -6.23 10.53 14.30
C VAL A 272 -4.87 9.85 14.49
#